data_3e02ce36d2ff36a708d2cc2effc1f895
#
_entry.id   3e02ce36d2ff36a708d2cc2effc1f895
#
_cell.length_a   1.000
_cell.length_b   1.000
_cell.length_c   1.000
_cell.angle_alpha   90.00
_cell.angle_beta   90.00
_cell.angle_gamma   90.00
#
_symmetry.space_group_name_H-M   'P 1'
#
loop_
_entity.id
_entity.type
_entity.pdbx_description
1 polymer ?
#
loop_
_entity_poly.entity_id
_entity_poly.type
_entity_poly.pdbx_seq_one_letter_code
_entity_poly.pdbx_strand_id
1 'polypeptide(L)'
;WIFDSPDVPGETFRQFINDCYKKNLLIQSKMKLGGKRVDLKKITMPLLNFYGMYDHLVPPAACEQLTRHVGSRDTEDVNLDTGHIGIYVSSKSQREFAPKIARWLMERDEPDGRPASKGAAIVKFTPGKAARGRGRPAPARPPKKKRLQSERLRPAKRAVNK
;
A
#
# COMPACT_ATOMS: atom_id res chain seq x y z
N TRP A 1 12.51 5.80 -2.46
CA TRP A 1 11.34 4.95 -2.42
C TRP A 1 11.00 4.37 -3.81
N ILE A 2 10.89 5.19 -4.86
CA ILE A 2 10.56 4.73 -6.23
C ILE A 2 11.57 3.71 -6.77
N PHE A 3 12.82 3.80 -6.37
CA PHE A 3 13.91 2.92 -6.82
C PHE A 3 14.25 1.80 -5.83
N ASP A 4 13.47 1.67 -4.76
CA ASP A 4 13.68 0.68 -3.69
C ASP A 4 12.47 -0.27 -3.60
N SER A 5 12.05 -0.78 -4.75
CA SER A 5 10.97 -1.78 -4.82
C SER A 5 11.52 -3.14 -4.40
N PRO A 6 10.82 -3.90 -3.57
CA PRO A 6 11.23 -5.25 -3.21
C PRO A 6 11.19 -6.17 -4.44
N ASP A 7 12.14 -7.08 -4.52
CA ASP A 7 12.15 -8.10 -5.55
C ASP A 7 10.98 -9.07 -5.35
N VAL A 8 10.24 -9.33 -6.41
CA VAL A 8 9.14 -10.29 -6.41
C VAL A 8 9.52 -11.48 -7.29
N PRO A 9 9.46 -12.73 -6.79
CA PRO A 9 9.69 -13.91 -7.61
C PRO A 9 8.84 -13.90 -8.88
N GLY A 10 9.45 -14.15 -10.04
CA GLY A 10 8.78 -13.99 -11.33
C GLY A 10 7.48 -14.78 -11.47
N GLU A 11 7.43 -15.99 -10.91
CA GLU A 11 6.21 -16.82 -10.92
C GLU A 11 5.10 -16.22 -10.05
N THR A 12 5.43 -15.70 -8.88
CA THR A 12 4.48 -14.99 -8.00
C THR A 12 3.92 -13.75 -8.72
N PHE A 13 4.78 -12.97 -9.35
CA PHE A 13 4.36 -11.80 -10.13
C PHE A 13 3.45 -12.20 -11.29
N ARG A 14 3.82 -13.25 -12.04
CA ARG A 14 3.01 -13.77 -13.14
C ARG A 14 1.63 -14.22 -12.67
N GLN A 15 1.56 -14.96 -11.57
CA GLN A 15 0.29 -15.38 -10.98
C GLN A 15 -0.54 -14.19 -10.53
N PHE A 16 0.05 -13.24 -9.80
CA PHE A 16 -0.63 -12.04 -9.31
C PHE A 16 -1.27 -11.23 -10.45
N ILE A 17 -0.49 -10.95 -11.51
CA ILE A 17 -1.00 -10.21 -12.67
C ILE A 17 -2.12 -10.97 -13.39
N ASN A 18 -1.96 -12.27 -13.59
CA ASN A 18 -2.98 -13.03 -14.30
C ASN A 18 -4.25 -13.24 -13.48
N ASP A 19 -4.12 -13.62 -12.22
CA ASP A 19 -5.25 -14.04 -11.39
C ASP A 19 -6.00 -12.85 -10.81
N CYS A 20 -5.29 -11.79 -10.40
CA CYS A 20 -5.92 -10.60 -9.81
C CYS A 20 -6.28 -9.56 -10.86
N TYR A 21 -5.31 -9.10 -11.69
CA TYR A 21 -5.56 -8.00 -12.62
C TYR A 21 -6.29 -8.40 -13.88
N LYS A 22 -5.84 -9.45 -14.56
CA LYS A 22 -6.44 -9.83 -15.86
C LYS A 22 -7.75 -10.58 -15.72
N LYS A 23 -7.83 -11.51 -14.76
CA LYS A 23 -8.98 -12.43 -14.65
C LYS A 23 -9.87 -12.13 -13.45
N ASN A 24 -9.40 -11.34 -12.48
CA ASN A 24 -10.10 -11.05 -11.22
C ASN A 24 -10.68 -12.32 -10.56
N LEU A 25 -9.85 -13.36 -10.43
CA LEU A 25 -10.27 -14.67 -9.93
C LEU A 25 -10.60 -14.64 -8.43
N LEU A 26 -10.05 -13.68 -7.69
CA LEU A 26 -10.31 -13.55 -6.25
C LEU A 26 -11.79 -13.30 -5.99
N ILE A 27 -12.37 -12.29 -6.63
CA ILE A 27 -13.78 -11.94 -6.46
C ILE A 27 -14.73 -13.04 -6.99
N GLN A 28 -14.26 -13.82 -7.97
CA GLN A 28 -14.98 -14.94 -8.52
C GLN A 28 -14.87 -16.22 -7.68
N SER A 29 -14.12 -16.21 -6.58
CA SER A 29 -13.79 -17.39 -5.76
C SER A 29 -13.14 -18.53 -6.60
N LYS A 30 -12.37 -18.18 -7.63
CA LYS A 30 -11.66 -19.12 -8.50
C LYS A 30 -10.15 -19.10 -8.30
N MET A 31 -9.62 -18.13 -7.56
CA MET A 31 -8.20 -18.05 -7.27
C MET A 31 -7.73 -19.25 -6.44
N LYS A 32 -6.51 -19.74 -6.71
CA LYS A 32 -5.90 -20.83 -5.95
C LYS A 32 -4.53 -20.38 -5.43
N LEU A 33 -4.25 -20.65 -4.17
CA LEU A 33 -2.95 -20.46 -3.53
C LEU A 33 -2.50 -21.77 -2.92
N GLY A 34 -1.30 -22.25 -3.28
CA GLY A 34 -0.80 -23.55 -2.80
C GLY A 34 -1.78 -24.71 -3.06
N GLY A 35 -2.44 -24.71 -4.22
CA GLY A 35 -3.44 -25.71 -4.62
C GLY A 35 -4.82 -25.56 -3.96
N LYS A 36 -4.95 -24.69 -2.94
CA LYS A 36 -6.22 -24.48 -2.21
C LYS A 36 -6.99 -23.29 -2.82
N ARG A 37 -8.30 -23.46 -2.97
CA ARG A 37 -9.19 -22.39 -3.44
C ARG A 37 -9.33 -21.30 -2.37
N VAL A 38 -9.15 -20.06 -2.78
CA VAL A 38 -9.42 -18.87 -1.96
C VAL A 38 -10.90 -18.52 -2.11
N ASP A 39 -11.59 -18.42 -0.99
CA ASP A 39 -13.01 -18.12 -0.94
C ASP A 39 -13.26 -16.99 0.07
N LEU A 40 -13.60 -15.81 -0.44
CA LEU A 40 -13.87 -14.63 0.38
C LEU A 40 -15.05 -14.83 1.32
N LYS A 41 -16.01 -15.72 1.00
CA LYS A 41 -17.12 -16.04 1.89
C LYS A 41 -16.72 -16.66 3.22
N LYS A 42 -15.47 -17.17 3.32
CA LYS A 42 -14.90 -17.67 4.58
C LYS A 42 -14.40 -16.58 5.52
N ILE A 43 -14.33 -15.35 5.06
CA ILE A 43 -14.06 -14.18 5.92
C ILE A 43 -15.35 -13.86 6.66
N THR A 44 -15.52 -14.37 7.86
CA THR A 44 -16.74 -14.22 8.68
C THR A 44 -16.54 -13.30 9.88
N MET A 45 -15.28 -12.95 10.19
CA MET A 45 -14.95 -11.97 11.22
C MET A 45 -15.41 -10.57 10.81
N PRO A 46 -15.60 -9.65 11.77
CA PRO A 46 -15.86 -8.25 11.48
C PRO A 46 -14.82 -7.66 10.52
N LEU A 47 -15.26 -6.88 9.55
CA LEU A 47 -14.42 -6.30 8.51
C LEU A 47 -14.59 -4.79 8.44
N LEU A 48 -13.50 -4.06 8.66
CA LEU A 48 -13.40 -2.62 8.44
C LEU A 48 -12.53 -2.36 7.22
N ASN A 49 -13.12 -1.82 6.16
CA ASN A 49 -12.47 -1.56 4.89
C ASN A 49 -12.23 -0.07 4.69
N PHE A 50 -10.95 0.32 4.54
CA PHE A 50 -10.57 1.71 4.30
C PHE A 50 -10.00 1.89 2.91
N TYR A 51 -10.40 2.96 2.23
CA TYR A 51 -9.82 3.33 0.93
C TYR A 51 -9.85 4.83 0.69
N GLY A 52 -8.98 5.31 -0.20
CA GLY A 52 -8.89 6.72 -0.55
C GLY A 52 -9.74 7.07 -1.76
N MET A 53 -10.51 8.16 -1.69
CA MET A 53 -11.37 8.63 -2.78
C MET A 53 -10.57 9.01 -4.03
N TYR A 54 -9.36 9.53 -3.84
CA TYR A 54 -8.48 9.99 -4.92
C TYR A 54 -7.27 9.07 -5.12
N ASP A 55 -7.44 7.79 -4.76
CA ASP A 55 -6.40 6.80 -4.99
C ASP A 55 -6.35 6.41 -6.47
N HIS A 56 -5.26 6.79 -7.15
CA HIS A 56 -5.05 6.47 -8.56
C HIS A 56 -4.31 5.14 -8.77
N LEU A 57 -3.68 4.59 -7.72
CA LEU A 57 -2.98 3.30 -7.77
C LEU A 57 -3.95 2.15 -7.49
N VAL A 58 -4.82 2.33 -6.49
CA VAL A 58 -5.89 1.38 -6.15
C VAL A 58 -7.21 2.15 -6.14
N PRO A 59 -7.88 2.28 -7.28
CA PRO A 59 -9.10 3.08 -7.39
C PRO A 59 -10.19 2.62 -6.42
N PRO A 60 -11.03 3.53 -5.90
CA PRO A 60 -12.14 3.20 -5.00
C PRO A 60 -13.00 2.04 -5.48
N ALA A 61 -13.30 1.99 -6.77
CA ALA A 61 -14.09 0.90 -7.39
C ALA A 61 -13.48 -0.50 -7.19
N ALA A 62 -12.16 -0.59 -6.99
CA ALA A 62 -11.48 -1.85 -6.69
C ALA A 62 -11.61 -2.26 -5.22
N CYS A 63 -11.82 -1.30 -4.31
CA CYS A 63 -11.86 -1.52 -2.87
C CYS A 63 -13.29 -1.71 -2.34
N GLU A 64 -14.23 -0.90 -2.79
CA GLU A 64 -15.62 -0.85 -2.29
C GLU A 64 -16.41 -2.14 -2.50
N GLN A 65 -15.94 -3.03 -3.37
CA GLN A 65 -16.62 -4.30 -3.62
C GLN A 65 -16.32 -5.37 -2.55
N LEU A 66 -15.25 -5.20 -1.76
CA LEU A 66 -14.78 -6.23 -0.83
C LEU A 66 -15.86 -6.66 0.17
N THR A 67 -16.52 -5.71 0.80
CA THR A 67 -17.55 -5.95 1.81
C THR A 67 -18.74 -6.73 1.28
N ARG A 68 -19.05 -6.63 -0.01
CA ARG A 68 -20.13 -7.38 -0.67
C ARG A 68 -19.76 -8.84 -0.96
N HIS A 69 -18.47 -9.16 -1.01
CA HIS A 69 -17.97 -10.49 -1.39
C HIS A 69 -17.55 -11.35 -0.20
N VAL A 70 -17.37 -10.78 0.99
CA VAL A 70 -17.04 -11.53 2.21
C VAL A 70 -18.27 -12.22 2.80
N GLY A 71 -18.04 -13.15 3.73
CA GLY A 71 -19.09 -13.84 4.48
C GLY A 71 -19.45 -13.13 5.79
N SER A 72 -18.72 -12.09 6.16
CA SER A 72 -19.00 -11.31 7.36
C SER A 72 -20.35 -10.61 7.27
N ARG A 73 -21.07 -10.56 8.39
CA ARG A 73 -22.31 -9.79 8.57
C ARG A 73 -22.04 -8.42 9.20
N ASP A 74 -20.87 -8.23 9.78
CA ASP A 74 -20.42 -6.99 10.38
C ASP A 74 -19.32 -6.38 9.49
N THR A 75 -19.74 -5.51 8.58
CA THR A 75 -18.84 -4.86 7.63
C THR A 75 -19.05 -3.37 7.61
N GLU A 76 -17.96 -2.61 7.55
CA GLU A 76 -17.99 -1.17 7.42
C GLU A 76 -17.00 -0.71 6.35
N ASP A 77 -17.49 0.14 5.43
CA ASP A 77 -16.64 0.81 4.43
C ASP A 77 -16.39 2.26 4.87
N VAL A 78 -15.12 2.66 4.87
CA VAL A 78 -14.69 4.02 5.19
C VAL A 78 -13.92 4.61 4.04
N ASN A 79 -14.55 5.54 3.39
CA ASN A 79 -13.98 6.29 2.30
C ASN A 79 -13.30 7.56 2.84
N LEU A 80 -12.01 7.71 2.56
CA LEU A 80 -11.20 8.84 3.02
C LEU A 80 -10.97 9.82 1.86
N ASP A 81 -11.15 11.10 2.14
CA ASP A 81 -10.92 12.20 1.20
C ASP A 81 -9.40 12.44 1.02
N THR A 82 -8.71 11.46 0.43
CA THR A 82 -7.25 11.45 0.24
C THR A 82 -6.83 10.49 -0.88
N GLY A 83 -5.57 10.58 -1.33
CA GLY A 83 -4.94 9.63 -2.26
C GLY A 83 -4.25 8.49 -1.54
N HIS A 84 -3.61 7.60 -2.31
CA HIS A 84 -2.97 6.35 -1.85
C HIS A 84 -2.09 6.50 -0.61
N ILE A 85 -1.07 7.31 -0.70
CA ILE A 85 -0.13 7.54 0.42
C ILE A 85 -0.78 8.36 1.53
N GLY A 86 -1.70 9.27 1.17
CA GLY A 86 -2.40 10.13 2.11
C GLY A 86 -3.21 9.38 3.16
N ILE A 87 -3.66 8.15 2.88
CA ILE A 87 -4.34 7.29 3.86
C ILE A 87 -3.47 7.10 5.11
N TYR A 88 -2.14 7.01 4.96
CA TYR A 88 -1.21 6.74 6.05
C TYR A 88 -0.55 7.99 6.63
N VAL A 89 -0.22 8.97 5.78
CA VAL A 89 0.67 10.07 6.17
C VAL A 89 0.00 11.43 6.30
N SER A 90 -1.22 11.62 5.76
CA SER A 90 -1.88 12.92 5.84
C SER A 90 -2.30 13.25 7.27
N SER A 91 -2.18 14.54 7.64
CA SER A 91 -2.64 15.02 8.96
C SER A 91 -4.13 14.78 9.17
N LYS A 92 -4.93 14.79 8.10
CA LYS A 92 -6.36 14.47 8.13
C LYS A 92 -6.56 13.00 8.50
N SER A 93 -5.89 12.09 7.80
CA SER A 93 -5.97 10.66 8.09
C SER A 93 -5.51 10.31 9.51
N GLN A 94 -4.44 10.93 9.98
CA GLN A 94 -3.97 10.75 11.35
C GLN A 94 -5.03 11.13 12.40
N ARG A 95 -5.78 12.19 12.16
CA ARG A 95 -6.83 12.64 13.08
C ARG A 95 -8.12 11.85 13.00
N GLU A 96 -8.47 11.34 11.83
CA GLU A 96 -9.76 10.70 11.58
C GLU A 96 -9.66 9.16 11.58
N PHE A 97 -8.61 8.65 10.96
CA PHE A 97 -8.42 7.21 10.70
C PHE A 97 -8.07 6.43 11.96
N ALA A 98 -7.02 6.83 12.68
CA ALA A 98 -6.58 6.11 13.86
C ALA A 98 -7.62 6.07 14.99
N PRO A 99 -8.32 7.18 15.32
CA PRO A 99 -9.40 7.14 16.29
C PRO A 99 -10.60 6.27 15.84
N LYS A 100 -10.90 6.23 14.54
CA LYS A 100 -11.98 5.41 14.02
C LYS A 100 -11.65 3.91 14.14
N ILE A 101 -10.43 3.51 13.80
CA ILE A 101 -9.98 2.13 14.00
C ILE A 101 -10.04 1.76 15.49
N ALA A 102 -9.51 2.62 16.36
CA ALA A 102 -9.49 2.36 17.78
C ALA A 102 -10.90 2.16 18.32
N ARG A 103 -11.84 3.04 17.96
CA ARG A 103 -13.25 2.92 18.35
C ARG A 103 -13.87 1.62 17.84
N TRP A 104 -13.68 1.33 16.54
CA TRP A 104 -14.24 0.14 15.91
C TRP A 104 -13.75 -1.15 16.56
N LEU A 105 -12.47 -1.20 16.96
CA LEU A 105 -11.89 -2.33 17.69
C LEU A 105 -12.46 -2.41 19.12
N MET A 106 -12.56 -1.29 19.84
CA MET A 106 -13.09 -1.25 21.21
C MET A 106 -14.56 -1.68 21.27
N GLU A 107 -15.36 -1.35 20.25
CA GLU A 107 -16.77 -1.75 20.17
C GLU A 107 -16.95 -3.26 19.98
N ARG A 108 -15.91 -3.96 19.51
CA ARG A 108 -15.90 -5.40 19.21
C ARG A 108 -14.95 -6.21 20.08
N ASP A 109 -14.28 -5.52 21.01
CA ASP A 109 -13.43 -6.17 22.00
C ASP A 109 -14.36 -6.76 23.09
N GLU A 110 -14.85 -7.97 22.84
CA GLU A 110 -15.57 -8.74 23.86
C GLU A 110 -14.59 -8.98 25.01
N PRO A 111 -14.87 -8.53 26.22
CA PRO A 111 -14.01 -8.82 27.35
C PRO A 111 -14.08 -10.33 27.62
N ASP A 112 -13.04 -11.00 27.24
CA ASP A 112 -12.79 -12.45 27.44
C ASP A 112 -12.74 -12.76 28.95
N GLY A 113 -13.82 -12.55 29.69
CA GLY A 113 -13.93 -12.81 31.13
C GLY A 113 -12.79 -12.25 32.00
N ARG A 114 -11.82 -11.54 31.42
CA ARG A 114 -10.77 -10.86 32.14
C ARG A 114 -11.35 -9.55 32.69
N PRO A 115 -11.17 -9.27 33.98
CA PRO A 115 -11.57 -7.96 34.52
C PRO A 115 -10.92 -6.90 33.65
N ALA A 116 -11.73 -5.99 33.10
CA ALA A 116 -11.26 -4.87 32.29
C ALA A 116 -10.06 -4.28 33.03
N SER A 117 -8.88 -4.31 32.39
CA SER A 117 -7.72 -3.63 32.91
C SER A 117 -8.13 -2.17 33.01
N LYS A 118 -8.37 -1.70 34.24
CA LYS A 118 -8.75 -0.33 34.53
C LYS A 118 -7.78 0.59 33.82
N GLY A 119 -8.25 1.23 32.75
CA GLY A 119 -7.52 2.28 32.06
C GLY A 119 -6.29 1.79 31.31
N ALA A 120 -6.47 1.23 30.11
CA ALA A 120 -5.55 1.59 29.07
C ALA A 120 -5.67 3.10 28.91
N ALA A 121 -4.91 3.84 29.70
CA ALA A 121 -4.75 5.27 29.54
C ALA A 121 -4.39 5.44 28.06
N ILE A 122 -5.22 6.17 27.33
CA ILE A 122 -4.86 6.66 26.01
C ILE A 122 -3.49 7.29 26.22
N VAL A 123 -2.44 6.59 25.83
CA VAL A 123 -1.09 7.11 25.86
C VAL A 123 -1.16 8.29 24.91
N LYS A 124 -1.35 9.49 25.47
CA LYS A 124 -1.23 10.71 24.70
C LYS A 124 0.18 10.64 24.12
N PHE A 125 0.26 10.33 22.84
CA PHE A 125 1.50 10.41 22.11
C PHE A 125 1.94 11.87 22.15
N THR A 126 2.74 12.20 23.13
CA THR A 126 3.50 13.43 23.14
C THR A 126 4.65 13.19 22.19
N PRO A 127 4.70 13.86 21.02
CA PRO A 127 5.84 13.72 20.13
C PRO A 127 7.07 14.11 20.97
N GLY A 128 7.91 13.11 21.29
CA GLY A 128 9.17 13.33 21.98
C GLY A 128 9.93 14.40 21.21
N LYS A 129 10.43 15.42 21.91
CA LYS A 129 11.37 16.37 21.31
C LYS A 129 12.38 15.55 20.55
N ALA A 130 12.40 15.69 19.23
CA ALA A 130 13.35 15.02 18.37
C ALA A 130 14.73 15.21 18.99
N ALA A 131 15.33 14.14 19.49
CA ALA A 131 16.70 14.17 19.90
C ALA A 131 17.47 14.71 18.70
N ARG A 132 18.08 15.87 18.83
CA ARG A 132 18.95 16.43 17.79
C ARG A 132 20.02 15.39 17.53
N GLY A 133 19.74 14.54 16.54
CA GLY A 133 20.66 13.50 16.12
C GLY A 133 21.97 14.15 15.74
N ARG A 134 23.05 13.65 16.30
CA ARG A 134 24.42 13.94 15.84
C ARG A 134 24.41 13.83 14.34
N GLY A 135 24.85 14.91 13.66
CA GLY A 135 24.77 15.07 12.22
C GLY A 135 25.16 13.80 11.45
N ARG A 136 24.28 13.35 10.62
CA ARG A 136 24.60 12.33 9.63
C ARG A 136 25.78 12.85 8.79
N PRO A 137 26.84 12.08 8.60
CA PRO A 137 27.89 12.48 7.65
C PRO A 137 27.23 12.74 6.28
N ALA A 138 27.62 13.84 5.66
CA ALA A 138 27.10 14.23 4.35
C ALA A 138 27.29 13.08 3.36
N PRO A 139 26.30 12.81 2.48
CA PRO A 139 26.45 11.77 1.47
C PRO A 139 27.65 12.10 0.57
N ALA A 140 28.48 11.09 0.29
CA ALA A 140 29.63 11.21 -0.58
C ALA A 140 29.19 11.81 -1.93
N ARG A 141 29.94 12.81 -2.42
CA ARG A 141 29.68 13.42 -3.71
C ARG A 141 29.69 12.35 -4.81
N PRO A 142 28.70 12.32 -5.70
CA PRO A 142 28.73 11.40 -6.83
C PRO A 142 29.97 11.67 -7.70
N PRO A 143 30.59 10.63 -8.29
CA PRO A 143 31.76 10.78 -9.14
C PRO A 143 31.41 11.70 -10.32
N LYS A 144 32.34 12.65 -10.63
CA LYS A 144 32.19 13.56 -11.76
C LYS A 144 32.06 12.72 -13.05
N LYS A 145 30.92 12.86 -13.73
CA LYS A 145 30.76 12.27 -15.08
C LYS A 145 31.87 12.74 -15.98
N LYS A 146 32.73 11.83 -16.44
CA LYS A 146 33.69 12.12 -17.52
C LYS A 146 32.87 12.56 -18.74
N ARG A 147 33.17 13.76 -19.24
CA ARG A 147 32.59 14.32 -20.46
C ARG A 147 33.04 13.41 -21.61
N LEU A 148 32.14 12.61 -22.18
CA LEU A 148 32.39 11.94 -23.43
C LEU A 148 32.65 13.05 -24.48
N GLN A 149 33.87 13.09 -25.02
CA GLN A 149 34.16 13.88 -26.20
C GLN A 149 33.34 13.34 -27.35
N SER A 150 32.46 14.18 -27.88
CA SER A 150 31.71 13.88 -29.09
C SER A 150 32.70 13.75 -30.25
N GLU A 151 33.03 12.55 -30.68
CA GLU A 151 33.64 12.29 -31.97
C GLU A 151 32.67 12.79 -33.04
N ARG A 152 33.12 13.88 -33.72
CA ARG A 152 32.40 14.41 -34.86
C ARG A 152 32.51 13.40 -36.01
N LEU A 153 31.38 12.74 -36.31
CA LEU A 153 31.23 11.97 -37.55
C LEU A 153 31.46 12.92 -38.75
N ARG A 154 32.54 12.70 -39.48
CA ARG A 154 32.77 13.36 -40.76
C ARG A 154 31.78 12.82 -41.80
N PRO A 155 31.16 13.67 -42.62
CA PRO A 155 30.28 13.19 -43.65
C PRO A 155 31.05 12.46 -44.75
N ALA A 156 30.62 11.28 -45.14
CA ALA A 156 31.17 10.50 -46.24
C ALA A 156 30.93 11.24 -47.56
N LYS A 157 32.03 11.42 -48.34
CA LYS A 157 31.99 11.97 -49.69
C LYS A 157 31.22 11.02 -50.60
N ARG A 158 30.14 11.51 -51.22
CA ARG A 158 29.43 10.87 -52.31
C ARG A 158 30.36 10.78 -53.54
N ALA A 159 30.70 9.57 -53.94
CA ALA A 159 31.33 9.34 -55.25
C ALA A 159 30.25 9.41 -56.32
N VAL A 160 30.40 10.35 -57.22
CA VAL A 160 29.65 10.44 -58.48
C VAL A 160 30.42 9.62 -59.51
N ASN A 161 29.86 8.51 -59.99
CA ASN A 161 30.32 7.80 -61.17
C ASN A 161 29.48 8.20 -62.39
N LYS A 162 30.22 8.56 -63.42
CA LYS A 162 29.68 8.78 -64.77
C LYS A 162 29.15 7.49 -65.39
#